data_4cb168231b4df904244fe26b2ec3bd73
#
_entry.id   4cb168231b4df904244fe26b2ec3bd73
#
_cell.length_a   1.000
_cell.length_b   1.000
_cell.length_c   1.000
_cell.angle_alpha   90.00
_cell.angle_beta   90.00
_cell.angle_gamma   90.00
#
_symmetry.space_group_name_H-M   'P 1'
#
loop_
_entity.id
_entity.type
_entity.pdbx_description
1 polymer ?
#
loop_
_entity_poly.entity_id
_entity_poly.type
_entity_poly.pdbx_seq_one_letter_code
_entity_poly.pdbx_strand_id
1 'polypeptide(L)'
;MVETLIGLKEEKTLRVLLSCSAGLTTSMFADNLNSVAGMLGLDYHFDAVSYMSIYEEAEKYDVILIAPQIGYMLKRLKESITEKPVLQIPTSVFASYDALAALKFIQSELEIFRQEKSNEQAHECTHCAEYENRILSIVILISREQTRIYYRLNDKCEIIDSNLVIKPTMNIYDLYDIIDTILLKHSYIDMIGIATPGIVKDEKQLKEPTDGRTIDIKADFEDKYGIDVFVYNNANAAVVGFSLEHPEYDNIIFHSQPFGFGVGGQGIISNGKVIRGKNGIAGEIRYFIRRMQLSDDVHKLAWTQHGAVELVTKSLLPTISLIGPEAVVISSPMTPDM
;
A
#
# COMPACT_ATOMS: atom_id res chain seq x y z
N MET A 1 -0.82 26.22 -20.31
CA MET A 1 -0.05 25.86 -19.12
C MET A 1 -0.53 24.53 -18.54
N VAL A 2 -0.76 23.52 -19.39
CA VAL A 2 -1.17 22.13 -19.05
C VAL A 2 -0.26 21.13 -19.79
N GLU A 3 0.67 21.60 -20.62
CA GLU A 3 1.49 20.74 -21.50
C GLU A 3 2.87 20.35 -20.95
N THR A 4 3.20 20.67 -19.71
CA THR A 4 4.57 20.45 -19.18
C THR A 4 4.67 19.35 -18.13
N LEU A 5 3.63 18.54 -17.92
CA LEU A 5 3.63 17.42 -16.95
C LEU A 5 3.41 16.03 -17.59
N ILE A 6 3.49 15.93 -18.91
CA ILE A 6 3.53 14.62 -19.57
C ILE A 6 4.98 14.38 -20.00
N GLY A 7 5.82 14.07 -19.04
CA GLY A 7 7.04 13.32 -19.30
C GLY A 7 6.62 11.90 -19.64
N LEU A 8 6.42 11.59 -20.92
CA LEU A 8 6.30 10.25 -21.45
C LEU A 8 7.58 9.48 -21.08
N LYS A 9 7.59 8.83 -19.89
CA LYS A 9 8.42 7.64 -19.73
C LYS A 9 7.79 6.60 -20.64
N GLU A 10 8.56 6.09 -21.59
CA GLU A 10 8.20 4.90 -22.37
C GLU A 10 7.68 3.85 -21.40
N GLU A 11 6.46 3.35 -21.64
CA GLU A 11 5.87 2.24 -20.90
C GLU A 11 6.82 1.05 -21.08
N LYS A 12 7.63 0.77 -20.07
CA LYS A 12 8.57 -0.34 -20.11
C LYS A 12 7.80 -1.59 -19.73
N THR A 13 7.61 -2.49 -20.69
CA THR A 13 7.06 -3.83 -20.47
C THR A 13 7.72 -4.49 -19.28
N LEU A 14 6.95 -4.91 -18.27
CA LEU A 14 7.46 -5.65 -17.11
C LEU A 14 7.88 -7.06 -17.55
N ARG A 15 9.17 -7.34 -17.53
CA ARG A 15 9.71 -8.63 -17.93
C ARG A 15 9.90 -9.54 -16.71
N VAL A 16 9.22 -10.68 -16.71
CA VAL A 16 9.22 -11.66 -15.62
C VAL A 16 9.87 -12.95 -16.06
N LEU A 17 10.95 -13.31 -15.41
CA LEU A 17 11.61 -14.61 -15.59
C LEU A 17 10.93 -15.64 -14.71
N LEU A 18 10.37 -16.69 -15.32
CA LEU A 18 9.79 -17.83 -14.61
C LEU A 18 10.73 -19.03 -14.67
N SER A 19 11.06 -19.63 -13.52
CA SER A 19 12.01 -20.74 -13.46
C SER A 19 11.52 -21.93 -12.65
N CYS A 20 11.84 -23.13 -13.13
CA CYS A 20 11.62 -24.40 -12.42
C CYS A 20 12.72 -25.41 -12.70
N SER A 21 12.59 -26.62 -12.11
CA SER A 21 13.59 -27.71 -12.25
C SER A 21 13.60 -28.39 -13.62
N ALA A 22 12.51 -28.37 -14.40
CA ALA A 22 12.34 -29.24 -15.58
C ALA A 22 11.95 -28.55 -16.90
N GLY A 23 11.70 -27.24 -16.93
CA GLY A 23 11.51 -26.43 -18.14
C GLY A 23 10.15 -26.52 -18.84
N LEU A 24 9.64 -27.69 -19.21
CA LEU A 24 8.43 -27.88 -20.04
C LEU A 24 7.15 -27.31 -19.38
N THR A 25 6.92 -27.64 -18.13
CA THR A 25 5.73 -27.21 -17.37
C THR A 25 5.70 -25.69 -17.16
N THR A 26 6.87 -25.10 -17.07
CA THR A 26 7.06 -23.65 -16.85
C THR A 26 6.79 -22.87 -18.11
N SER A 27 7.18 -23.38 -19.28
CA SER A 27 6.90 -22.74 -20.57
C SER A 27 5.40 -22.67 -20.80
N MET A 28 4.65 -23.74 -20.55
CA MET A 28 3.18 -23.74 -20.67
C MET A 28 2.53 -22.76 -19.71
N PHE A 29 3.07 -22.61 -18.50
CA PHE A 29 2.54 -21.64 -17.52
C PHE A 29 2.90 -20.21 -17.91
N ALA A 30 4.09 -19.95 -18.43
CA ALA A 30 4.48 -18.66 -18.98
C ALA A 30 3.58 -18.23 -20.15
N ASP A 31 3.27 -19.15 -21.07
CA ASP A 31 2.35 -18.90 -22.19
C ASP A 31 0.95 -18.54 -21.68
N ASN A 32 0.44 -19.23 -20.66
CA ASN A 32 -0.85 -18.93 -20.05
C ASN A 32 -0.82 -17.56 -19.34
N LEU A 33 0.25 -17.23 -18.61
CA LEU A 33 0.44 -15.92 -17.97
C LEU A 33 0.46 -14.80 -19.02
N ASN A 34 1.19 -14.96 -20.10
CA ASN A 34 1.22 -14.00 -21.21
C ASN A 34 -0.17 -13.79 -21.83
N SER A 35 -0.92 -14.88 -22.04
CA SER A 35 -2.27 -14.82 -22.59
C SER A 35 -3.23 -14.07 -21.68
N VAL A 36 -3.22 -14.39 -20.39
CA VAL A 36 -4.13 -13.74 -19.40
C VAL A 36 -3.71 -12.30 -19.14
N ALA A 37 -2.41 -11.99 -19.08
CA ALA A 37 -1.92 -10.61 -18.96
C ALA A 37 -2.39 -9.76 -20.16
N GLY A 38 -2.27 -10.28 -21.39
CA GLY A 38 -2.76 -9.60 -22.59
C GLY A 38 -4.28 -9.38 -22.58
N MET A 39 -5.08 -10.35 -22.10
CA MET A 39 -6.53 -10.18 -21.95
C MET A 39 -6.91 -9.12 -20.91
N LEU A 40 -6.09 -8.93 -19.91
CA LEU A 40 -6.28 -7.92 -18.85
C LEU A 40 -5.70 -6.55 -19.21
N GLY A 41 -5.03 -6.43 -20.37
CA GLY A 41 -4.37 -5.19 -20.78
C GLY A 41 -3.12 -4.84 -19.96
N LEU A 42 -2.51 -5.85 -19.30
CA LEU A 42 -1.26 -5.69 -18.57
C LEU A 42 -0.09 -5.84 -19.52
N ASP A 43 0.84 -4.88 -19.49
CA ASP A 43 2.07 -4.95 -20.29
C ASP A 43 3.15 -5.76 -19.56
N TYR A 44 2.86 -7.05 -19.38
CA TYR A 44 3.72 -8.03 -18.74
C TYR A 44 4.19 -9.05 -19.78
N HIS A 45 5.45 -9.42 -19.71
CA HIS A 45 6.05 -10.46 -20.55
C HIS A 45 6.75 -11.51 -19.70
N PHE A 46 6.34 -12.77 -19.84
CA PHE A 46 6.82 -13.91 -19.08
C PHE A 46 7.66 -14.82 -19.98
N ASP A 47 8.90 -15.06 -19.59
CA ASP A 47 9.80 -16.04 -20.22
C ASP A 47 10.14 -17.16 -19.25
N ALA A 48 10.15 -18.39 -19.75
CA ALA A 48 10.53 -19.56 -18.97
C ALA A 48 12.01 -19.90 -19.20
N VAL A 49 12.78 -20.00 -18.11
CA VAL A 49 14.19 -20.39 -18.17
C VAL A 49 14.51 -21.53 -17.21
N SER A 50 15.59 -22.28 -17.51
CA SER A 50 16.11 -23.29 -16.57
C SER A 50 16.63 -22.62 -15.30
N TYR A 51 16.47 -23.29 -14.15
CA TYR A 51 17.04 -22.80 -12.88
C TYR A 51 18.55 -22.62 -12.92
N MET A 52 19.26 -23.35 -13.78
CA MET A 52 20.70 -23.22 -13.95
C MET A 52 21.11 -21.90 -14.59
N SER A 53 20.23 -21.30 -15.39
CA SER A 53 20.50 -20.07 -16.13
C SER A 53 19.98 -18.80 -15.41
N ILE A 54 19.38 -18.91 -14.21
CA ILE A 54 18.79 -17.77 -13.52
C ILE A 54 19.82 -16.64 -13.35
N TYR A 55 21.01 -16.93 -12.88
CA TYR A 55 22.03 -15.91 -12.61
C TYR A 55 22.54 -15.21 -13.88
N GLU A 56 22.62 -15.93 -14.99
CA GLU A 56 23.07 -15.37 -16.28
C GLU A 56 21.98 -14.52 -16.94
N GLU A 57 20.72 -14.92 -16.76
CA GLU A 57 19.58 -14.30 -17.42
C GLU A 57 18.92 -13.18 -16.58
N ALA A 58 19.12 -13.19 -15.26
CA ALA A 58 18.44 -12.30 -14.31
C ALA A 58 18.54 -10.81 -14.68
N GLU A 59 19.64 -10.35 -15.27
CA GLU A 59 19.83 -8.96 -15.65
C GLU A 59 18.82 -8.44 -16.68
N LYS A 60 18.27 -9.36 -17.51
CA LYS A 60 17.34 -9.03 -18.59
C LYS A 60 15.89 -8.84 -18.12
N TYR A 61 15.60 -9.18 -16.86
CA TYR A 61 14.26 -9.22 -16.32
C TYR A 61 14.12 -8.28 -15.13
N ASP A 62 12.90 -7.83 -14.89
CA ASP A 62 12.55 -6.94 -13.79
C ASP A 62 12.12 -7.74 -12.55
N VAL A 63 11.64 -8.99 -12.72
CA VAL A 63 11.16 -9.89 -11.66
C VAL A 63 11.68 -11.30 -11.90
N ILE A 64 12.11 -11.97 -10.85
CA ILE A 64 12.45 -13.40 -10.86
C ILE A 64 11.36 -14.17 -10.12
N LEU A 65 10.67 -15.05 -10.81
CA LEU A 65 9.61 -15.87 -10.27
C LEU A 65 10.01 -17.34 -10.28
N ILE A 66 10.12 -17.97 -9.11
CA ILE A 66 10.52 -19.38 -9.01
C ILE A 66 9.35 -20.29 -8.67
N ALA A 67 9.34 -21.47 -9.28
CA ALA A 67 8.37 -22.51 -8.98
C ALA A 67 8.64 -23.15 -7.61
N PRO A 68 7.60 -23.69 -6.92
CA PRO A 68 7.75 -24.28 -5.59
C PRO A 68 8.81 -25.38 -5.49
N GLN A 69 9.05 -26.11 -6.59
CA GLN A 69 10.02 -27.23 -6.64
C GLN A 69 11.46 -26.79 -6.41
N ILE A 70 11.79 -25.52 -6.70
CA ILE A 70 13.12 -24.94 -6.48
C ILE A 70 13.10 -23.89 -5.35
N GLY A 71 12.08 -23.91 -4.50
CA GLY A 71 11.93 -23.00 -3.36
C GLY A 71 13.10 -23.01 -2.38
N TYR A 72 13.86 -24.11 -2.33
CA TYR A 72 15.09 -24.20 -1.53
C TYR A 72 16.18 -23.20 -1.98
N MET A 73 16.10 -22.69 -3.21
CA MET A 73 17.02 -21.68 -3.74
C MET A 73 16.62 -20.24 -3.37
N LEU A 74 15.39 -20.01 -2.91
CA LEU A 74 14.84 -18.67 -2.69
C LEU A 74 15.75 -17.78 -1.86
N LYS A 75 16.21 -18.30 -0.71
CA LYS A 75 17.08 -17.53 0.20
C LYS A 75 18.38 -17.12 -0.50
N ARG A 76 19.04 -18.05 -1.17
CA ARG A 76 20.30 -17.82 -1.88
C ARG A 76 20.13 -16.85 -3.05
N LEU A 77 19.02 -16.95 -3.78
CA LEU A 77 18.71 -16.03 -4.88
C LEU A 77 18.47 -14.62 -4.36
N LYS A 78 17.69 -14.44 -3.28
CA LYS A 78 17.47 -13.14 -2.64
C LYS A 78 18.76 -12.50 -2.13
N GLU A 79 19.67 -13.28 -1.56
CA GLU A 79 20.99 -12.80 -1.11
C GLU A 79 21.90 -12.36 -2.26
N SER A 80 21.77 -13.00 -3.43
CA SER A 80 22.61 -12.72 -4.60
C SER A 80 22.01 -11.68 -5.57
N ILE A 81 20.68 -11.54 -5.59
CA ILE A 81 19.93 -10.64 -6.48
C ILE A 81 19.13 -9.69 -5.59
N THR A 82 19.77 -8.61 -5.14
CA THR A 82 19.18 -7.64 -4.20
C THR A 82 18.41 -6.53 -4.90
N GLU A 83 18.73 -6.25 -6.18
CA GLU A 83 18.15 -5.13 -6.92
C GLU A 83 16.76 -5.39 -7.51
N LYS A 84 16.32 -6.64 -7.51
CA LYS A 84 15.06 -7.08 -8.14
C LYS A 84 14.30 -8.05 -7.24
N PRO A 85 12.96 -8.04 -7.28
CA PRO A 85 12.17 -8.98 -6.51
C PRO A 85 12.39 -10.41 -6.98
N VAL A 86 12.73 -11.29 -6.04
CA VAL A 86 12.79 -12.73 -6.22
C VAL A 86 11.65 -13.36 -5.45
N LEU A 87 10.68 -13.93 -6.16
CA LEU A 87 9.41 -14.39 -5.62
C LEU A 87 9.25 -15.89 -5.82
N GLN A 88 8.61 -16.57 -4.87
CA GLN A 88 8.21 -17.97 -5.05
C GLN A 88 6.70 -18.05 -5.23
N ILE A 89 6.26 -18.64 -6.34
CA ILE A 89 4.82 -18.84 -6.59
C ILE A 89 4.24 -19.76 -5.51
N PRO A 90 3.06 -19.43 -4.93
CA PRO A 90 2.36 -20.31 -4.01
C PRO A 90 2.10 -21.68 -4.64
N THR A 91 2.31 -22.75 -3.89
CA THR A 91 2.19 -24.12 -4.39
C THR A 91 0.81 -24.41 -4.99
N SER A 92 -0.26 -23.92 -4.38
CA SER A 92 -1.63 -24.08 -4.88
C SER A 92 -1.84 -23.40 -6.24
N VAL A 93 -1.31 -22.20 -6.42
CA VAL A 93 -1.41 -21.42 -7.65
C VAL A 93 -0.63 -22.10 -8.78
N PHE A 94 0.58 -22.55 -8.49
CA PHE A 94 1.40 -23.26 -9.47
C PHE A 94 0.80 -24.62 -9.87
N ALA A 95 0.27 -25.37 -8.91
CA ALA A 95 -0.32 -26.70 -9.16
C ALA A 95 -1.61 -26.65 -9.98
N SER A 96 -2.39 -25.58 -9.85
CA SER A 96 -3.62 -25.36 -10.62
C SER A 96 -3.41 -24.61 -11.95
N TYR A 97 -2.20 -24.15 -12.23
CA TYR A 97 -1.89 -23.26 -13.37
C TYR A 97 -2.78 -22.01 -13.40
N ASP A 98 -3.19 -21.50 -12.24
CA ASP A 98 -4.06 -20.35 -12.14
C ASP A 98 -3.28 -19.05 -12.43
N ALA A 99 -3.31 -18.66 -13.72
CA ALA A 99 -2.61 -17.47 -14.19
C ALA A 99 -3.15 -16.17 -13.54
N LEU A 100 -4.47 -16.10 -13.30
CA LEU A 100 -5.08 -14.92 -12.70
C LEU A 100 -4.60 -14.74 -11.23
N ALA A 101 -4.60 -15.83 -10.47
CA ALA A 101 -4.09 -15.82 -9.10
C ALA A 101 -2.59 -15.52 -9.05
N ALA A 102 -1.81 -16.02 -10.01
CA ALA A 102 -0.37 -15.73 -10.11
C ALA A 102 -0.11 -14.26 -10.44
N LEU A 103 -0.85 -13.65 -11.37
CA LEU A 103 -0.72 -12.23 -11.69
C LEU A 103 -1.06 -11.35 -10.48
N LYS A 104 -2.13 -11.65 -9.77
CA LYS A 104 -2.49 -10.94 -8.53
C LYS A 104 -1.40 -11.06 -7.45
N PHE A 105 -0.84 -12.26 -7.30
CA PHE A 105 0.28 -12.51 -6.38
C PHE A 105 1.49 -11.66 -6.76
N ILE A 106 1.90 -11.67 -8.03
CA ILE A 106 3.04 -10.87 -8.51
C ILE A 106 2.80 -9.38 -8.25
N GLN A 107 1.63 -8.86 -8.57
CA GLN A 107 1.30 -7.44 -8.33
C GLN A 107 1.42 -7.08 -6.85
N SER A 108 0.87 -7.90 -5.95
CA SER A 108 0.95 -7.64 -4.50
C SER A 108 2.39 -7.66 -3.98
N GLU A 109 3.21 -8.60 -4.44
CA GLU A 109 4.62 -8.69 -4.02
C GLU A 109 5.48 -7.57 -4.59
N LEU A 110 5.19 -7.12 -5.83
CA LEU A 110 5.86 -5.96 -6.42
C LEU A 110 5.57 -4.67 -5.65
N GLU A 111 4.33 -4.48 -5.19
CA GLU A 111 3.99 -3.35 -4.34
C GLU A 111 4.79 -3.38 -3.03
N ILE A 112 4.90 -4.55 -2.40
CA ILE A 112 5.70 -4.74 -1.17
C ILE A 112 7.17 -4.41 -1.44
N PHE A 113 7.76 -4.97 -2.49
CA PHE A 113 9.16 -4.75 -2.84
C PHE A 113 9.47 -3.28 -3.15
N ARG A 114 8.58 -2.59 -3.90
CA ARG A 114 8.71 -1.15 -4.19
C ARG A 114 8.64 -0.31 -2.91
N GLN A 115 7.74 -0.67 -1.98
CA GLN A 115 7.63 0.00 -0.69
C GLN A 115 8.86 -0.24 0.18
N GLU A 116 9.42 -1.46 0.20
CA GLU A 116 10.67 -1.77 0.90
C GLU A 116 11.83 -0.95 0.33
N LYS A 117 11.98 -0.90 -1.01
CA LYS A 117 13.03 -0.10 -1.67
C LYS A 117 12.82 1.41 -1.52
N SER A 118 11.60 1.90 -1.57
CA SER A 118 11.33 3.32 -1.29
C SER A 118 11.65 3.67 0.16
N ASN A 119 11.46 2.72 1.08
CA ASN A 119 11.84 2.86 2.49
C ASN A 119 13.37 2.81 2.70
N GLU A 120 14.11 2.04 1.89
CA GLU A 120 15.58 2.03 1.92
C GLU A 120 16.20 3.30 1.29
N GLN A 121 15.54 3.88 0.29
CA GLN A 121 15.97 5.13 -0.36
C GLN A 121 15.47 6.40 0.36
N ALA A 122 14.43 6.28 1.18
CA ALA A 122 13.93 7.36 1.99
C ALA A 122 14.83 7.50 3.21
N HIS A 123 16.08 8.07 3.00
CA HIS A 123 16.43 8.71 4.18
C HIS A 123 17.77 9.26 4.48
N GLU A 124 17.90 10.45 4.08
CA GLU A 124 18.40 11.47 4.99
C GLU A 124 17.22 12.38 5.36
N CYS A 125 16.47 11.98 6.37
CA CYS A 125 15.43 12.84 6.94
C CYS A 125 16.13 14.03 7.62
N THR A 126 16.09 15.18 7.01
CA THR A 126 16.70 16.41 7.54
C THR A 126 16.04 16.90 8.84
N HIS A 127 14.88 16.38 9.21
CA HIS A 127 14.13 16.73 10.42
C HIS A 127 14.24 15.72 11.57
N CYS A 128 14.85 14.57 11.36
CA CYS A 128 14.99 13.55 12.39
C CYS A 128 15.95 13.90 13.53
N ALA A 129 16.81 14.89 13.37
CA ALA A 129 17.82 15.25 14.37
C ALA A 129 17.23 15.80 15.70
N GLU A 130 15.92 16.11 15.74
CA GLU A 130 15.26 16.68 16.91
C GLU A 130 14.44 15.69 17.75
N TYR A 131 14.24 14.44 17.27
CA TYR A 131 13.41 13.47 17.97
C TYR A 131 14.28 12.40 18.64
N GLU A 132 14.30 12.41 19.97
CA GLU A 132 14.99 11.39 20.77
C GLU A 132 14.09 10.18 21.11
N ASN A 133 12.85 10.18 20.67
CA ASN A 133 11.83 9.22 21.05
C ASN A 133 11.86 7.96 20.19
N ARG A 134 11.52 6.83 20.84
CA ARG A 134 11.25 5.55 20.18
C ARG A 134 9.75 5.44 19.86
N ILE A 135 9.41 5.48 18.58
CA ILE A 135 8.03 5.59 18.11
C ILE A 135 7.62 4.32 17.37
N LEU A 136 6.54 3.70 17.84
CA LEU A 136 5.84 2.64 17.11
C LEU A 136 4.73 3.25 16.23
N SER A 137 4.89 3.17 14.93
CA SER A 137 3.86 3.57 13.95
C SER A 137 3.14 2.35 13.42
N ILE A 138 1.81 2.35 13.47
CA ILE A 138 0.95 1.27 12.95
C ILE A 138 0.02 1.87 11.90
N VAL A 139 -0.01 1.29 10.70
CA VAL A 139 -0.90 1.71 9.61
C VAL A 139 -1.82 0.56 9.23
N ILE A 140 -3.12 0.81 9.25
CA ILE A 140 -4.15 -0.17 8.92
C ILE A 140 -4.74 0.16 7.55
N LEU A 141 -4.64 -0.78 6.63
CA LEU A 141 -5.24 -0.69 5.30
C LEU A 141 -6.26 -1.81 5.13
N ILE A 142 -7.53 -1.44 4.95
CA ILE A 142 -8.62 -2.41 4.77
C ILE A 142 -9.00 -2.42 3.29
N SER A 143 -8.92 -3.60 2.67
CA SER A 143 -9.52 -3.89 1.39
C SER A 143 -10.68 -4.88 1.56
N ARG A 144 -11.40 -5.15 0.48
CA ARG A 144 -12.52 -6.12 0.55
C ARG A 144 -12.05 -7.55 0.79
N GLU A 145 -10.85 -7.87 0.37
CA GLU A 145 -10.30 -9.24 0.42
C GLU A 145 -9.45 -9.48 1.66
N GLN A 146 -8.84 -8.43 2.19
CA GLN A 146 -7.90 -8.56 3.31
C GLN A 146 -7.67 -7.23 4.04
N THR A 147 -7.21 -7.34 5.25
CA THR A 147 -6.66 -6.23 6.03
C THR A 147 -5.15 -6.38 6.11
N ARG A 148 -4.44 -5.31 5.81
CA ARG A 148 -2.99 -5.20 5.95
C ARG A 148 -2.69 -4.28 7.11
N ILE A 149 -1.86 -4.73 8.04
CA ILE A 149 -1.40 -3.95 9.18
C ILE A 149 0.11 -3.82 9.06
N TYR A 150 0.57 -2.65 8.69
CA TYR A 150 1.99 -2.32 8.68
C TYR A 150 2.36 -1.78 10.05
N TYR A 151 3.48 -2.23 10.60
CA TYR A 151 4.07 -1.53 11.71
C TYR A 151 5.55 -1.25 11.48
N ARG A 152 6.01 -0.18 12.08
CA ARG A 152 7.40 0.24 12.08
C ARG A 152 7.74 0.81 13.45
N LEU A 153 8.81 0.31 14.05
CA LEU A 153 9.41 0.86 15.26
C LEU A 153 10.66 1.63 14.85
N ASN A 154 10.62 2.93 15.08
CA ASN A 154 11.76 3.82 14.89
C ASN A 154 12.40 4.13 16.26
N ASP A 155 13.72 4.06 16.33
CA ASP A 155 14.53 4.62 17.40
C ASP A 155 15.25 5.84 16.83
N LYS A 156 14.81 7.03 17.20
CA LYS A 156 15.21 8.27 16.51
C LYS A 156 14.85 8.20 15.02
N CYS A 157 15.87 8.16 14.14
CA CYS A 157 15.71 8.09 12.69
C CYS A 157 15.89 6.68 12.13
N GLU A 158 16.32 5.71 12.95
CA GLU A 158 16.59 4.36 12.49
C GLU A 158 15.36 3.45 12.64
N ILE A 159 15.06 2.67 11.63
CA ILE A 159 14.05 1.63 11.70
C ILE A 159 14.68 0.43 12.38
N ILE A 160 14.24 0.09 13.59
CA ILE A 160 14.79 -1.03 14.36
C ILE A 160 13.93 -2.29 14.31
N ASP A 161 12.65 -2.16 13.96
CA ASP A 161 11.75 -3.30 13.69
C ASP A 161 10.64 -2.86 12.72
N SER A 162 10.25 -3.71 11.80
CA SER A 162 9.11 -3.47 10.92
C SER A 162 8.55 -4.77 10.39
N ASN A 163 7.24 -4.83 10.17
CA ASN A 163 6.60 -5.99 9.56
C ASN A 163 5.25 -5.62 8.94
N LEU A 164 4.76 -6.52 8.09
CA LEU A 164 3.44 -6.50 7.49
C LEU A 164 2.67 -7.73 7.96
N VAL A 165 1.54 -7.51 8.61
CA VAL A 165 0.59 -8.56 9.01
C VAL A 165 -0.60 -8.51 8.06
N ILE A 166 -0.91 -9.63 7.40
CA ILE A 166 -2.05 -9.75 6.48
C ILE A 166 -3.07 -10.70 7.09
N LYS A 167 -4.31 -10.23 7.22
CA LYS A 167 -5.44 -11.02 7.75
C LYS A 167 -6.69 -10.84 6.88
N PRO A 168 -7.57 -11.82 6.80
CA PRO A 168 -8.86 -11.66 6.10
C PRO A 168 -9.69 -10.52 6.69
N THR A 169 -9.73 -10.44 8.01
CA THR A 169 -10.38 -9.38 8.80
C THR A 169 -9.52 -9.05 10.00
N MET A 170 -9.68 -7.84 10.52
CA MET A 170 -8.98 -7.37 11.70
C MET A 170 -9.97 -7.05 12.81
N ASN A 171 -9.54 -7.27 14.04
CA ASN A 171 -10.21 -6.79 15.27
C ASN A 171 -9.18 -6.07 16.16
N ILE A 172 -9.64 -5.44 17.23
CA ILE A 172 -8.78 -4.68 18.13
C ILE A 172 -7.68 -5.52 18.78
N TYR A 173 -7.93 -6.83 19.01
CA TYR A 173 -6.96 -7.72 19.62
C TYR A 173 -5.73 -7.94 18.75
N ASP A 174 -5.86 -7.81 17.43
CA ASP A 174 -4.71 -7.89 16.51
C ASP A 174 -3.69 -6.76 16.76
N LEU A 175 -4.16 -5.58 17.17
CA LEU A 175 -3.28 -4.47 17.56
C LEU A 175 -2.61 -4.74 18.90
N TYR A 176 -3.34 -5.31 19.87
CA TYR A 176 -2.74 -5.74 21.14
C TYR A 176 -1.63 -6.76 20.90
N ASP A 177 -1.86 -7.78 20.08
CA ASP A 177 -0.88 -8.81 19.75
C ASP A 177 0.40 -8.22 19.13
N ILE A 178 0.26 -7.24 18.25
CA ILE A 178 1.41 -6.54 17.63
C ILE A 178 2.18 -5.77 18.69
N ILE A 179 1.51 -4.94 19.49
CA ILE A 179 2.14 -4.09 20.51
C ILE A 179 2.82 -4.97 21.58
N ASP A 180 2.12 -6.00 22.06
CA ASP A 180 2.66 -6.95 23.05
C ASP A 180 3.91 -7.67 22.50
N THR A 181 3.89 -8.09 21.21
CA THR A 181 5.04 -8.72 20.55
C THR A 181 6.22 -7.78 20.46
N ILE A 182 6.00 -6.51 20.13
CA ILE A 182 7.06 -5.52 20.03
C ILE A 182 7.64 -5.19 21.40
N LEU A 183 6.80 -5.01 22.43
CA LEU A 183 7.23 -4.77 23.80
C LEU A 183 8.02 -5.94 24.42
N LEU A 184 7.76 -7.18 23.98
CA LEU A 184 8.57 -8.34 24.35
C LEU A 184 9.96 -8.34 23.72
N LYS A 185 10.10 -7.80 22.51
CA LYS A 185 11.39 -7.71 21.79
C LYS A 185 12.21 -6.48 22.18
N HIS A 186 11.52 -5.39 22.44
CA HIS A 186 12.12 -4.07 22.67
C HIS A 186 11.72 -3.56 24.06
N SER A 187 12.69 -3.12 24.84
CA SER A 187 12.54 -2.79 26.26
C SER A 187 11.59 -1.63 26.57
N TYR A 188 11.38 -0.71 25.60
CA TYR A 188 10.48 0.44 25.78
C TYR A 188 10.04 1.02 24.43
N ILE A 189 8.90 1.69 24.46
CA ILE A 189 8.33 2.53 23.40
C ILE A 189 7.87 3.80 24.08
N ASP A 190 8.22 4.97 23.52
CA ASP A 190 7.82 6.25 24.12
C ASP A 190 6.44 6.68 23.64
N MET A 191 6.08 6.31 22.40
CA MET A 191 4.85 6.77 21.76
C MET A 191 4.34 5.76 20.74
N ILE A 192 3.02 5.63 20.61
CA ILE A 192 2.36 4.80 19.60
C ILE A 192 1.49 5.68 18.71
N GLY A 193 1.76 5.66 17.40
CA GLY A 193 0.93 6.28 16.37
C GLY A 193 0.13 5.24 15.60
N ILE A 194 -1.19 5.40 15.50
CA ILE A 194 -2.07 4.47 14.77
C ILE A 194 -2.80 5.24 13.67
N ALA A 195 -2.53 4.89 12.41
CA ALA A 195 -3.28 5.38 11.27
C ALA A 195 -4.30 4.32 10.82
N THR A 196 -5.58 4.67 10.83
CA THR A 196 -6.69 3.76 10.58
C THR A 196 -7.67 4.31 9.55
N PRO A 197 -8.32 3.46 8.72
CA PRO A 197 -9.40 3.90 7.86
C PRO A 197 -10.64 4.29 8.68
N GLY A 198 -11.46 5.18 8.11
CA GLY A 198 -12.71 5.64 8.72
C GLY A 198 -12.56 6.94 9.51
N ILE A 199 -13.66 7.34 10.15
CA ILE A 199 -13.73 8.61 10.87
C ILE A 199 -13.09 8.45 12.25
N VAL A 200 -12.01 9.17 12.46
CA VAL A 200 -11.36 9.30 13.78
C VAL A 200 -11.86 10.58 14.43
N LYS A 201 -12.65 10.43 15.47
CA LYS A 201 -13.20 11.55 16.22
C LYS A 201 -12.27 11.96 17.36
N ASP A 202 -11.95 13.25 17.42
CA ASP A 202 -11.17 13.88 18.50
C ASP A 202 -9.79 13.19 18.76
N GLU A 203 -9.21 12.54 17.69
CA GLU A 203 -7.94 11.79 17.76
C GLU A 203 -7.97 10.61 18.77
N LYS A 204 -9.13 10.10 19.07
CA LYS A 204 -9.33 9.12 20.15
C LYS A 204 -10.17 7.92 19.73
N GLN A 205 -11.29 8.20 19.06
CA GLN A 205 -12.36 7.23 18.88
C GLN A 205 -12.41 6.70 17.44
N LEU A 206 -12.36 5.40 17.31
CA LEU A 206 -12.60 4.68 16.07
C LEU A 206 -13.98 4.04 16.10
N LYS A 207 -14.74 4.21 15.02
CA LYS A 207 -15.94 3.44 14.80
C LYS A 207 -15.56 2.08 14.19
N GLU A 208 -15.79 1.01 14.94
CA GLU A 208 -15.45 -0.34 14.49
C GLU A 208 -16.26 -0.74 13.24
N PRO A 209 -15.60 -1.24 12.16
CA PRO A 209 -16.29 -1.57 10.92
C PRO A 209 -17.30 -2.73 11.04
N THR A 210 -17.06 -3.66 11.97
CA THR A 210 -17.83 -4.91 12.09
C THR A 210 -19.18 -4.73 12.79
N ASP A 211 -19.24 -4.00 13.87
CA ASP A 211 -20.47 -3.85 14.67
C ASP A 211 -20.91 -2.39 14.90
N GLY A 212 -20.15 -1.44 14.38
CA GLY A 212 -20.45 -0.02 14.45
C GLY A 212 -20.25 0.60 15.83
N ARG A 213 -19.70 -0.14 16.82
CA ARG A 213 -19.34 0.41 18.13
C ARG A 213 -18.26 1.47 17.97
N THR A 214 -18.30 2.44 18.86
CA THR A 214 -17.23 3.42 18.98
C THR A 214 -16.30 2.95 20.09
N ILE A 215 -15.03 2.75 19.76
CA ILE A 215 -13.98 2.34 20.70
C ILE A 215 -13.08 3.53 20.94
N ASP A 216 -12.77 3.83 22.19
CA ASP A 216 -11.75 4.80 22.55
C ASP A 216 -10.39 4.10 22.58
N ILE A 217 -9.82 3.88 21.40
CA ILE A 217 -8.53 3.18 21.24
C ILE A 217 -7.43 3.87 22.05
N LYS A 218 -7.46 5.20 22.11
CA LYS A 218 -6.47 5.96 22.85
C LYS A 218 -6.51 5.59 24.34
N ALA A 219 -7.67 5.72 24.97
CA ALA A 219 -7.82 5.43 26.38
C ALA A 219 -7.50 3.97 26.71
N ASP A 220 -8.02 3.03 25.93
CA ASP A 220 -7.83 1.59 26.14
C ASP A 220 -6.35 1.17 26.08
N PHE A 221 -5.58 1.78 25.16
CA PHE A 221 -4.15 1.45 24.99
C PHE A 221 -3.27 2.20 25.99
N GLU A 222 -3.57 3.47 26.28
CA GLU A 222 -2.86 4.23 27.29
C GLU A 222 -3.03 3.59 28.69
N ASP A 223 -4.24 3.15 29.03
CA ASP A 223 -4.50 2.44 30.30
C ASP A 223 -3.75 1.11 30.39
N LYS A 224 -3.67 0.35 29.26
CA LYS A 224 -2.97 -0.94 29.29
C LYS A 224 -1.45 -0.81 29.31
N TYR A 225 -0.90 0.11 28.52
CA TYR A 225 0.54 0.14 28.26
C TYR A 225 1.28 1.26 29.00
N GLY A 226 0.57 2.29 29.47
CA GLY A 226 1.18 3.48 30.04
C GLY A 226 2.02 4.29 29.04
N ILE A 227 1.68 4.19 27.75
CA ILE A 227 2.38 4.82 26.63
C ILE A 227 1.42 5.79 25.94
N ASP A 228 1.89 6.98 25.58
CA ASP A 228 1.08 7.95 24.83
C ASP A 228 0.65 7.39 23.47
N VAL A 229 -0.66 7.45 23.17
CA VAL A 229 -1.26 6.92 21.95
C VAL A 229 -1.92 8.01 21.13
N PHE A 230 -1.60 8.04 19.84
CA PHE A 230 -2.18 8.97 18.87
C PHE A 230 -2.90 8.21 17.75
N VAL A 231 -4.14 8.55 17.49
CA VAL A 231 -4.96 7.88 16.47
C VAL A 231 -5.34 8.87 15.38
N TYR A 232 -5.01 8.53 14.13
CA TYR A 232 -5.29 9.36 12.97
C TYR A 232 -6.06 8.61 11.89
N ASN A 233 -6.82 9.36 11.11
CA ASN A 233 -7.31 8.82 9.84
C ASN A 233 -6.12 8.61 8.88
N ASN A 234 -6.09 7.48 8.18
CA ASN A 234 -4.97 7.10 7.31
C ASN A 234 -4.71 8.08 6.15
N ALA A 235 -5.77 8.67 5.55
CA ALA A 235 -5.58 9.67 4.50
C ALA A 235 -5.01 10.99 5.06
N ASN A 236 -5.42 11.38 6.27
CA ASN A 236 -4.83 12.53 6.96
C ASN A 236 -3.37 12.28 7.35
N ALA A 237 -3.03 11.09 7.82
CA ALA A 237 -1.65 10.72 8.10
C ALA A 237 -0.79 10.74 6.83
N ALA A 238 -1.32 10.22 5.72
CA ALA A 238 -0.62 10.19 4.43
C ALA A 238 -0.35 11.60 3.87
N VAL A 239 -1.34 12.51 3.93
CA VAL A 239 -1.12 13.88 3.45
C VAL A 239 -0.12 14.65 4.31
N VAL A 240 -0.07 14.38 5.62
CA VAL A 240 0.95 14.96 6.51
C VAL A 240 2.33 14.41 6.16
N GLY A 241 2.46 13.09 5.95
CA GLY A 241 3.72 12.49 5.52
C GLY A 241 4.22 13.13 4.23
N PHE A 242 3.38 13.26 3.22
CA PHE A 242 3.73 13.92 1.97
C PHE A 242 4.15 15.38 2.17
N SER A 243 3.45 16.14 3.01
CA SER A 243 3.82 17.56 3.26
C SER A 243 5.15 17.75 3.97
N LEU A 244 5.58 16.77 4.77
CA LEU A 244 6.90 16.81 5.42
C LEU A 244 8.04 16.58 4.42
N GLU A 245 7.80 15.77 3.38
CA GLU A 245 8.75 15.53 2.29
C GLU A 245 8.74 16.66 1.24
N HIS A 246 7.62 17.41 1.17
CA HIS A 246 7.36 18.46 0.21
C HIS A 246 6.93 19.77 0.88
N PRO A 247 7.84 20.39 1.67
CA PRO A 247 7.53 21.62 2.42
C PRO A 247 7.26 22.83 1.55
N GLU A 248 7.52 22.75 0.25
CA GLU A 248 7.23 23.79 -0.74
C GLU A 248 5.72 23.97 -1.03
N TYR A 249 4.85 23.01 -0.61
CA TYR A 249 3.41 23.08 -0.85
C TYR A 249 2.61 23.34 0.43
N ASP A 250 1.80 24.38 0.43
CA ASP A 250 0.90 24.74 1.52
C ASP A 250 -0.53 24.18 1.37
N ASN A 251 -0.92 23.83 0.13
CA ASN A 251 -2.25 23.33 -0.20
C ASN A 251 -2.15 22.01 -0.94
N ILE A 252 -2.49 20.92 -0.27
CA ILE A 252 -2.29 19.54 -0.76
C ILE A 252 -3.57 18.74 -0.61
N ILE A 253 -3.91 17.95 -1.62
CA ILE A 253 -4.95 16.92 -1.52
C ILE A 253 -4.27 15.56 -1.73
N PHE A 254 -4.41 14.67 -0.75
CA PHE A 254 -4.13 13.25 -0.88
C PHE A 254 -5.42 12.49 -1.08
N HIS A 255 -5.53 11.68 -2.14
CA HIS A 255 -6.68 10.84 -2.41
C HIS A 255 -6.27 9.37 -2.46
N SER A 256 -6.90 8.55 -1.63
CA SER A 256 -6.73 7.10 -1.63
C SER A 256 -7.95 6.45 -2.29
N GLN A 257 -7.74 5.67 -3.36
CA GLN A 257 -8.79 4.89 -4.01
C GLN A 257 -8.45 3.39 -3.95
N PRO A 258 -8.93 2.68 -2.93
CA PRO A 258 -8.67 1.24 -2.80
C PRO A 258 -9.44 0.43 -3.84
N PHE A 259 -8.85 -0.66 -4.28
CA PHE A 259 -9.48 -1.60 -5.23
C PHE A 259 -10.73 -2.26 -4.62
N GLY A 260 -11.83 -2.28 -5.38
CA GLY A 260 -13.07 -2.95 -4.97
C GLY A 260 -13.84 -2.31 -3.82
N PHE A 261 -13.39 -1.17 -3.28
CA PHE A 261 -13.94 -0.59 -2.05
C PHE A 261 -14.88 0.61 -2.27
N GLY A 262 -15.39 0.78 -3.48
CA GLY A 262 -16.33 1.86 -3.77
C GLY A 262 -15.64 3.23 -3.84
N VAL A 263 -15.80 4.05 -2.82
CA VAL A 263 -15.23 5.41 -2.79
C VAL A 263 -14.09 5.48 -1.80
N GLY A 264 -12.99 6.08 -2.22
CA GLY A 264 -11.83 6.36 -1.40
C GLY A 264 -12.03 7.48 -0.38
N GLY A 265 -10.97 7.82 0.35
CA GLY A 265 -10.92 8.93 1.29
C GLY A 265 -9.93 9.99 0.84
N GLN A 266 -10.04 11.19 1.42
CA GLN A 266 -9.11 12.29 1.17
C GLN A 266 -8.50 12.81 2.47
N GLY A 267 -7.19 13.09 2.43
CA GLY A 267 -6.50 13.95 3.38
C GLY A 267 -6.27 15.32 2.73
N ILE A 268 -6.51 16.40 3.46
CA ILE A 268 -6.45 17.74 2.90
C ILE A 268 -5.61 18.63 3.80
N ILE A 269 -4.62 19.28 3.22
CA ILE A 269 -3.90 20.40 3.84
C ILE A 269 -4.29 21.68 3.13
N SER A 270 -4.56 22.72 3.88
CA SER A 270 -4.77 24.07 3.37
C SER A 270 -4.07 25.08 4.26
N ASN A 271 -3.28 25.96 3.65
CA ASN A 271 -2.42 26.92 4.32
C ASN A 271 -1.52 26.22 5.39
N GLY A 272 -0.89 25.11 5.03
CA GLY A 272 0.00 24.31 5.88
C GLY A 272 -0.69 23.57 7.03
N LYS A 273 -2.04 23.52 7.06
CA LYS A 273 -2.80 22.88 8.15
C LYS A 273 -3.74 21.80 7.65
N VAL A 274 -3.76 20.66 8.33
CA VAL A 274 -4.69 19.56 8.04
C VAL A 274 -6.13 20.00 8.32
N ILE A 275 -6.99 19.84 7.32
CA ILE A 275 -8.42 20.07 7.45
C ILE A 275 -9.07 18.79 7.98
N ARG A 276 -9.47 18.78 9.24
CA ARG A 276 -10.13 17.62 9.88
C ARG A 276 -11.66 17.77 9.89
N GLY A 277 -12.15 19.00 9.88
CA GLY A 277 -13.56 19.30 10.05
C GLY A 277 -14.08 18.94 11.45
N LYS A 278 -15.35 19.21 11.70
CA LYS A 278 -15.99 18.82 12.95
C LYS A 278 -16.12 17.29 13.02
N ASN A 279 -15.67 16.70 14.12
CA ASN A 279 -15.68 15.26 14.36
C ASN A 279 -14.87 14.43 13.32
N GLY A 280 -13.85 15.02 12.68
CA GLY A 280 -12.97 14.29 11.74
C GLY A 280 -13.63 13.93 10.40
N ILE A 281 -14.70 14.62 9.98
CA ILE A 281 -15.49 14.25 8.78
C ILE A 281 -14.92 14.81 7.47
N ALA A 282 -13.99 15.76 7.52
CA ALA A 282 -13.39 16.31 6.32
C ALA A 282 -12.69 15.20 5.52
N GLY A 283 -12.81 15.24 4.20
CA GLY A 283 -12.25 14.19 3.32
C GLY A 283 -13.14 12.95 3.14
N GLU A 284 -14.25 12.82 3.86
CA GLU A 284 -15.20 11.71 3.71
C GLU A 284 -16.13 11.94 2.49
N ILE A 285 -15.54 11.94 1.32
CA ILE A 285 -16.24 12.29 0.06
C ILE A 285 -17.24 11.25 -0.41
N ARG A 286 -17.28 10.06 0.18
CA ARG A 286 -18.31 9.04 -0.11
C ARG A 286 -19.74 9.55 0.01
N TYR A 287 -19.98 10.50 0.91
CA TYR A 287 -21.30 11.11 1.07
C TYR A 287 -21.69 12.00 -0.12
N PHE A 288 -20.69 12.58 -0.78
CA PHE A 288 -20.88 13.41 -1.96
C PHE A 288 -21.03 12.53 -3.21
N ILE A 289 -20.12 11.58 -3.42
CA ILE A 289 -20.12 10.70 -4.60
C ILE A 289 -21.42 9.92 -4.75
N ARG A 290 -22.02 9.45 -3.67
CA ARG A 290 -23.33 8.77 -3.69
C ARG A 290 -24.49 9.64 -4.23
N ARG A 291 -24.29 10.96 -4.34
CA ARG A 291 -25.27 11.91 -4.89
C ARG A 291 -24.95 12.35 -6.31
N MET A 292 -23.78 11.97 -6.82
CA MET A 292 -23.40 12.27 -8.20
C MET A 292 -23.96 11.22 -9.17
N GLN A 293 -24.16 11.67 -10.42
CA GLN A 293 -24.45 10.74 -11.51
C GLN A 293 -23.17 10.01 -11.91
N LEU A 294 -23.17 8.70 -11.74
CA LEU A 294 -22.10 7.78 -12.14
C LEU A 294 -22.55 6.98 -13.36
N SER A 295 -21.58 6.45 -14.11
CA SER A 295 -21.85 5.61 -15.29
C SER A 295 -22.40 4.22 -14.93
N ASP A 296 -22.07 3.72 -13.72
CA ASP A 296 -22.57 2.45 -13.14
C ASP A 296 -22.58 2.53 -11.62
N ASP A 297 -22.93 1.44 -10.96
CA ASP A 297 -22.88 1.31 -9.51
C ASP A 297 -21.44 1.50 -8.97
N VAL A 298 -21.30 2.23 -7.86
CA VAL A 298 -20.01 2.56 -7.23
C VAL A 298 -19.15 1.31 -7.01
N HIS A 299 -19.78 0.21 -6.58
CA HIS A 299 -19.02 -1.01 -6.30
C HIS A 299 -18.51 -1.66 -7.58
N LYS A 300 -19.27 -1.61 -8.68
CA LYS A 300 -18.80 -2.12 -9.97
C LYS A 300 -17.68 -1.27 -10.55
N LEU A 301 -17.81 0.05 -10.45
CA LEU A 301 -16.78 0.99 -10.91
C LEU A 301 -15.45 0.75 -10.19
N ALA A 302 -15.50 0.50 -8.87
CA ALA A 302 -14.30 0.25 -8.07
C ALA A 302 -13.52 -1.02 -8.44
N TRP A 303 -14.09 -1.89 -9.29
CA TRP A 303 -13.43 -3.13 -9.75
C TRP A 303 -12.75 -3.00 -11.12
N THR A 304 -12.85 -1.86 -11.76
CA THR A 304 -12.28 -1.64 -13.10
C THR A 304 -11.40 -0.41 -13.10
N GLN A 305 -10.33 -0.43 -13.89
CA GLN A 305 -9.45 0.73 -14.04
C GLN A 305 -10.21 1.96 -14.54
N HIS A 306 -11.04 1.79 -15.57
CA HIS A 306 -11.87 2.88 -16.11
C HIS A 306 -12.84 3.43 -15.06
N GLY A 307 -13.49 2.57 -14.29
CA GLY A 307 -14.38 2.98 -13.20
C GLY A 307 -13.64 3.67 -12.06
N ALA A 308 -12.43 3.21 -11.71
CA ALA A 308 -11.59 3.87 -10.72
C ALA A 308 -11.21 5.30 -11.17
N VAL A 309 -10.87 5.49 -12.45
CA VAL A 309 -10.61 6.83 -13.01
C VAL A 309 -11.83 7.73 -12.87
N GLU A 310 -13.05 7.23 -13.16
CA GLU A 310 -14.28 7.99 -12.96
C GLU A 310 -14.49 8.37 -11.50
N LEU A 311 -14.33 7.41 -10.58
CA LEU A 311 -14.49 7.64 -9.14
C LEU A 311 -13.48 8.66 -8.62
N VAL A 312 -12.20 8.51 -8.97
CA VAL A 312 -11.13 9.45 -8.58
C VAL A 312 -11.41 10.85 -9.12
N THR A 313 -11.72 10.96 -10.41
CA THR A 313 -11.99 12.25 -11.05
C THR A 313 -13.18 12.97 -10.40
N LYS A 314 -14.30 12.28 -10.24
CA LYS A 314 -15.49 12.87 -9.59
C LYS A 314 -15.28 13.17 -8.13
N SER A 315 -14.41 12.42 -7.46
CA SER A 315 -14.05 12.67 -6.07
C SER A 315 -13.15 13.90 -5.89
N LEU A 316 -12.22 14.10 -6.81
CA LEU A 316 -11.26 15.20 -6.72
C LEU A 316 -11.80 16.55 -7.18
N LEU A 317 -12.62 16.56 -8.23
CA LEU A 317 -13.12 17.83 -8.82
C LEU A 317 -13.69 18.82 -7.80
N PRO A 318 -14.59 18.43 -6.88
CA PRO A 318 -15.13 19.35 -5.89
C PRO A 318 -14.07 19.89 -4.94
N THR A 319 -13.19 19.02 -4.47
CA THR A 319 -12.15 19.38 -3.50
C THR A 319 -11.10 20.30 -4.14
N ILE A 320 -10.69 20.00 -5.38
CA ILE A 320 -9.79 20.86 -6.16
C ILE A 320 -10.41 22.25 -6.32
N SER A 321 -11.70 22.32 -6.66
CA SER A 321 -12.40 23.61 -6.89
C SER A 321 -12.53 24.43 -5.61
N LEU A 322 -12.61 23.80 -4.44
CA LEU A 322 -12.76 24.48 -3.15
C LEU A 322 -11.44 24.88 -2.52
N ILE A 323 -10.41 24.04 -2.68
CA ILE A 323 -9.12 24.21 -2.00
C ILE A 323 -8.10 24.93 -2.87
N GLY A 324 -8.14 24.72 -4.20
CA GLY A 324 -7.13 25.24 -5.12
C GLY A 324 -5.72 24.69 -4.79
N PRO A 325 -5.54 23.34 -4.78
CA PRO A 325 -4.30 22.74 -4.30
C PRO A 325 -3.13 23.02 -5.24
N GLU A 326 -1.94 23.08 -4.67
CA GLU A 326 -0.65 23.15 -5.40
C GLU A 326 -0.19 21.74 -5.79
N ALA A 327 -0.57 20.72 -4.98
CA ALA A 327 -0.29 19.32 -5.25
C ALA A 327 -1.51 18.43 -5.01
N VAL A 328 -1.70 17.45 -5.91
CA VAL A 328 -2.69 16.39 -5.77
C VAL A 328 -1.99 15.05 -5.84
N VAL A 329 -2.04 14.28 -4.77
CA VAL A 329 -1.42 12.96 -4.64
C VAL A 329 -2.52 11.90 -4.73
N ILE A 330 -2.35 10.93 -5.63
CA ILE A 330 -3.30 9.84 -5.83
C ILE A 330 -2.62 8.53 -5.47
N SER A 331 -3.19 7.81 -4.51
CA SER A 331 -2.79 6.46 -4.13
C SER A 331 -3.89 5.48 -4.52
N SER A 332 -3.61 4.66 -5.52
CA SER A 332 -4.52 3.61 -5.97
C SER A 332 -3.73 2.47 -6.60
N PRO A 333 -4.05 1.20 -6.30
CA PRO A 333 -3.44 0.06 -6.99
C PRO A 333 -3.88 -0.04 -8.46
N MET A 334 -4.77 0.85 -8.90
CA MET A 334 -5.30 0.89 -10.27
C MET A 334 -4.80 2.09 -11.07
N THR A 335 -3.98 2.95 -10.47
CA THR A 335 -3.26 3.97 -11.26
C THR A 335 -2.21 3.27 -12.09
N PRO A 336 -2.18 3.51 -13.42
CA PRO A 336 -1.05 3.06 -14.22
C PRO A 336 0.22 3.69 -13.64
N ASP A 337 1.30 2.91 -13.61
CA ASP A 337 2.62 3.44 -13.29
C ASP A 337 2.94 4.54 -14.32
N MET A 338 2.97 5.80 -13.86
CA MET A 338 3.35 6.95 -14.69
C MET A 338 4.86 7.13 -14.67
#